data_69c1dfa8140a5b431bc3bf70e92c3681
#
_entry.id   69c1dfa8140a5b431bc3bf70e92c3681
#
_cell.length_a   1.000
_cell.length_b   1.000
_cell.length_c   1.000
_cell.angle_alpha   90.00
_cell.angle_beta   90.00
_cell.angle_gamma   90.00
#
_symmetry.space_group_name_H-M   'P 1'
#
loop_
_entity.id
_entity.type
_entity.pdbx_description
1 polymer ?
#
loop_
_entity_poly.entity_id
_entity_poly.type
_entity_poly.pdbx_seq_one_letter_code
_entity_poly.pdbx_strand_id
1 'polypeptide(L)'
;AKQGEGTALIGPSGGGKTTVSRLAARFWDIDSGSITVGGMDISRIDPETLLSMYSIVFQDVTLFNTTVMENIRLGKKDATDEEVIRAAKMANCEEFINRLPNGYQTQIGENGCNLSGGERQRISIARAFLKDAPIILLDEATASLDVENETLIQEALSSLIKDKTVLIIAHRMRTIANANHIVVLKDGVVAESGTPDELMAQDGIYRHMTELQNISRSWKIA
;
A
#
# COMPACT_ATOMS: atom_id res chain seq x y z
N ALA A 1 3.21 9.54 -11.93
CA ALA A 1 4.18 9.39 -10.82
C ALA A 1 5.59 9.56 -11.40
N LYS A 2 6.45 10.28 -10.72
CA LYS A 2 7.86 10.40 -11.07
C LYS A 2 8.68 9.37 -10.29
N GLN A 3 9.78 8.95 -10.87
CA GLN A 3 10.69 8.00 -10.24
C GLN A 3 11.23 8.56 -8.91
N GLY A 4 11.19 7.76 -7.84
CA GLY A 4 11.67 8.14 -6.52
C GLY A 4 10.74 9.08 -5.74
N GLU A 5 9.54 9.38 -6.26
CA GLU A 5 8.55 10.25 -5.62
C GLU A 5 7.30 9.46 -5.20
N GLY A 6 6.63 9.97 -4.15
CA GLY A 6 5.33 9.49 -3.71
C GLY A 6 4.20 10.28 -4.38
N THR A 7 3.35 9.60 -5.15
CA THR A 7 2.13 10.17 -5.73
C THR A 7 0.90 9.60 -5.03
N ALA A 8 0.03 10.45 -4.51
CA ALA A 8 -1.21 10.04 -3.87
C ALA A 8 -2.42 10.21 -4.81
N LEU A 9 -3.22 9.16 -4.93
CA LEU A 9 -4.53 9.19 -5.57
C LEU A 9 -5.60 9.35 -4.50
N ILE A 10 -6.35 10.42 -4.58
CA ILE A 10 -7.45 10.72 -3.66
C ILE A 10 -8.73 11.05 -4.41
N GLY A 11 -9.81 11.24 -3.70
CA GLY A 11 -11.12 11.63 -4.26
C GLY A 11 -12.27 10.86 -3.61
N PRO A 12 -13.51 11.17 -3.97
CA PRO A 12 -14.69 10.52 -3.41
C PRO A 12 -14.70 9.00 -3.67
N SER A 13 -15.48 8.27 -2.88
CA SER A 13 -15.73 6.85 -3.11
C SER A 13 -16.30 6.63 -4.51
N GLY A 14 -15.84 5.59 -5.19
CA GLY A 14 -16.24 5.32 -6.59
C GLY A 14 -15.54 6.17 -7.64
N GLY A 15 -14.64 7.10 -7.27
CA GLY A 15 -13.92 7.98 -8.20
C GLY A 15 -12.89 7.29 -9.11
N GLY A 16 -12.68 5.97 -9.03
CA GLY A 16 -11.80 5.22 -9.90
C GLY A 16 -10.39 4.96 -9.38
N LYS A 17 -10.07 5.35 -8.13
CA LYS A 17 -8.72 5.23 -7.54
C LYS A 17 -8.14 3.81 -7.58
N THR A 18 -8.86 2.84 -7.03
CA THR A 18 -8.46 1.43 -7.04
C THR A 18 -8.41 0.85 -8.45
N THR A 19 -9.29 1.32 -9.36
CA THR A 19 -9.26 0.94 -10.77
C THR A 19 -7.95 1.37 -11.42
N VAL A 20 -7.51 2.62 -11.19
CA VAL A 20 -6.24 3.13 -11.74
C VAL A 20 -5.05 2.30 -11.28
N SER A 21 -4.97 1.93 -9.99
CA SER A 21 -3.86 1.11 -9.49
C SER A 21 -3.84 -0.30 -10.09
N ARG A 22 -5.03 -0.90 -10.26
CA ARG A 22 -5.15 -2.23 -10.88
C ARG A 22 -4.82 -2.21 -12.38
N LEU A 23 -5.18 -1.15 -13.09
CA LEU A 23 -4.77 -0.93 -14.47
C LEU A 23 -3.26 -0.68 -14.58
N ALA A 24 -2.66 0.08 -13.66
CA ALA A 24 -1.21 0.32 -13.62
C ALA A 24 -0.41 -0.98 -13.42
N ALA A 25 -0.94 -1.92 -12.62
CA ALA A 25 -0.36 -3.26 -12.43
C ALA A 25 -0.79 -4.27 -13.51
N ARG A 26 -1.61 -3.83 -14.47
CA ARG A 26 -2.15 -4.65 -15.55
C ARG A 26 -2.91 -5.89 -15.07
N PHE A 27 -3.69 -5.76 -13.98
CA PHE A 27 -4.66 -6.79 -13.61
C PHE A 27 -5.85 -6.83 -14.58
N TRP A 28 -6.06 -5.74 -15.31
CA TRP A 28 -6.98 -5.63 -16.44
C TRP A 28 -6.30 -4.85 -17.55
N ASP A 29 -6.63 -5.16 -18.80
CA ASP A 29 -6.24 -4.36 -19.96
C ASP A 29 -7.12 -3.11 -20.08
N ILE A 30 -6.57 -2.06 -20.67
CA ILE A 30 -7.30 -0.82 -20.98
C ILE A 30 -7.98 -0.92 -22.34
N ASP A 31 -9.15 -0.29 -22.51
CA ASP A 31 -9.85 -0.26 -23.78
C ASP A 31 -9.20 0.71 -24.77
N SER A 32 -8.59 1.79 -24.28
CA SER A 32 -7.94 2.81 -25.09
C SER A 32 -6.93 3.61 -24.28
N GLY A 33 -6.04 4.34 -24.98
CA GLY A 33 -4.97 5.11 -24.37
C GLY A 33 -3.69 4.30 -24.17
N SER A 34 -2.82 4.69 -23.25
CA SER A 34 -1.59 3.98 -22.90
C SER A 34 -1.21 4.20 -21.43
N ILE A 35 -0.63 3.20 -20.81
CA ILE A 35 0.03 3.28 -19.50
C ILE A 35 1.49 2.91 -19.71
N THR A 36 2.40 3.71 -19.17
CA THR A 36 3.84 3.47 -19.36
C THR A 36 4.57 3.33 -18.02
N VAL A 37 5.57 2.44 -17.99
CA VAL A 37 6.53 2.27 -16.89
C VAL A 37 7.93 2.42 -17.47
N GLY A 38 8.71 3.37 -16.96
CA GLY A 38 10.04 3.67 -17.50
C GLY A 38 10.03 4.09 -18.98
N GLY A 39 8.92 4.69 -19.45
CA GLY A 39 8.73 5.09 -20.85
C GLY A 39 8.26 3.95 -21.79
N MET A 40 8.16 2.71 -21.30
CA MET A 40 7.69 1.56 -22.08
C MET A 40 6.20 1.33 -21.80
N ASP A 41 5.40 1.13 -22.84
CA ASP A 41 3.99 0.76 -22.74
C ASP A 41 3.85 -0.60 -22.06
N ILE A 42 3.06 -0.67 -20.98
CA ILE A 42 2.89 -1.91 -20.19
C ILE A 42 2.25 -3.04 -21.00
N SER A 43 1.50 -2.73 -22.05
CA SER A 43 0.93 -3.74 -22.94
C SER A 43 1.99 -4.55 -23.69
N ARG A 44 3.20 -4.00 -23.84
CA ARG A 44 4.35 -4.62 -24.50
C ARG A 44 5.33 -5.29 -23.53
N ILE A 45 5.08 -5.18 -22.23
CA ILE A 45 5.90 -5.83 -21.20
C ILE A 45 5.25 -7.18 -20.89
N ASP A 46 6.05 -8.22 -20.79
CA ASP A 46 5.59 -9.51 -20.28
C ASP A 46 4.98 -9.33 -18.87
N PRO A 47 3.78 -9.91 -18.60
CA PRO A 47 3.08 -9.69 -17.32
C PRO A 47 3.90 -10.08 -16.08
N GLU A 48 4.68 -11.15 -16.14
CA GLU A 48 5.51 -11.58 -15.02
C GLU A 48 6.64 -10.57 -14.77
N THR A 49 7.27 -10.10 -15.85
CA THR A 49 8.28 -9.03 -15.80
C THR A 49 7.69 -7.74 -15.25
N LEU A 50 6.51 -7.33 -15.71
CA LEU A 50 5.83 -6.14 -15.21
C LEU A 50 5.53 -6.27 -13.72
N LEU A 51 4.93 -7.37 -13.30
CA LEU A 51 4.59 -7.62 -11.89
C LEU A 51 5.82 -7.72 -11.00
N SER A 52 6.98 -8.14 -11.53
CA SER A 52 8.23 -8.14 -10.75
C SER A 52 8.67 -6.73 -10.35
N MET A 53 8.28 -5.69 -11.10
CA MET A 53 8.58 -4.29 -10.81
C MET A 53 7.71 -3.69 -9.70
N TYR A 54 6.65 -4.36 -9.27
CA TYR A 54 5.71 -3.86 -8.27
C TYR A 54 5.75 -4.66 -6.98
N SER A 55 5.82 -4.01 -5.83
CA SER A 55 5.37 -4.55 -4.55
C SER A 55 4.01 -3.92 -4.23
N ILE A 56 3.01 -4.75 -3.93
CA ILE A 56 1.64 -4.28 -3.71
C ILE A 56 1.23 -4.62 -2.28
N VAL A 57 0.79 -3.62 -1.54
CA VAL A 57 0.19 -3.77 -0.22
C VAL A 57 -1.28 -3.41 -0.33
N PHE A 58 -2.14 -4.42 -0.27
CA PHE A 58 -3.58 -4.26 -0.35
C PHE A 58 -4.21 -3.94 1.00
N GLN A 59 -5.39 -3.32 0.98
CA GLN A 59 -6.25 -3.14 2.13
C GLN A 59 -6.69 -4.50 2.70
N ASP A 60 -7.21 -5.36 1.82
CA ASP A 60 -7.63 -6.71 2.16
C ASP A 60 -6.47 -7.69 1.94
N VAL A 61 -5.86 -8.09 3.04
CA VAL A 61 -4.71 -8.99 3.00
C VAL A 61 -5.19 -10.42 2.83
N THR A 62 -4.78 -11.07 1.74
CA THR A 62 -4.97 -12.50 1.52
C THR A 62 -3.77 -13.28 2.04
N LEU A 63 -4.02 -14.19 2.99
CA LEU A 63 -3.04 -15.15 3.50
C LEU A 63 -3.47 -16.58 3.17
N PHE A 64 -2.49 -17.44 2.98
CA PHE A 64 -2.73 -18.83 2.63
C PHE A 64 -2.66 -19.72 3.88
N ASN A 65 -3.40 -20.82 3.86
CA ASN A 65 -3.38 -21.81 4.92
C ASN A 65 -2.06 -22.60 4.94
N THR A 66 -1.03 -21.93 5.39
CA THR A 66 0.34 -22.46 5.54
C THR A 66 1.02 -21.74 6.72
N THR A 67 2.33 -21.87 6.89
CA THR A 67 3.07 -21.24 7.97
C THR A 67 3.23 -19.73 7.75
N VAL A 68 3.57 -19.00 8.82
CA VAL A 68 4.00 -17.57 8.72
C VAL A 68 5.17 -17.43 7.76
N MET A 69 6.18 -18.32 7.89
CA MET A 69 7.38 -18.34 7.05
C MET A 69 7.01 -18.39 5.57
N GLU A 70 6.19 -19.36 5.17
CA GLU A 70 5.81 -19.54 3.78
C GLU A 70 4.90 -18.42 3.27
N ASN A 71 4.04 -17.86 4.12
CA ASN A 71 3.27 -16.68 3.75
C ASN A 71 4.15 -15.48 3.42
N ILE A 72 5.21 -15.23 4.16
CA ILE A 72 6.15 -14.15 3.85
C ILE A 72 6.97 -14.49 2.60
N ARG A 73 7.41 -15.75 2.45
CA ARG A 73 8.19 -16.23 1.30
C ARG A 73 7.51 -16.04 -0.05
N LEU A 74 6.18 -15.87 -0.08
CA LEU A 74 5.44 -15.53 -1.31
C LEU A 74 5.94 -14.23 -1.97
N GLY A 75 6.59 -13.34 -1.22
CA GLY A 75 7.23 -12.15 -1.79
C GLY A 75 8.39 -12.48 -2.74
N LYS A 76 9.13 -13.56 -2.46
CA LYS A 76 10.25 -14.06 -3.27
C LYS A 76 10.42 -15.56 -2.99
N LYS A 77 9.99 -16.41 -3.94
CA LYS A 77 9.89 -17.86 -3.75
C LYS A 77 11.20 -18.54 -3.38
N ASP A 78 12.31 -18.06 -3.91
CA ASP A 78 13.65 -18.63 -3.68
C ASP A 78 14.39 -17.96 -2.52
N ALA A 79 13.69 -17.20 -1.67
CA ALA A 79 14.29 -16.54 -0.51
C ALA A 79 14.71 -17.56 0.54
N THR A 80 15.89 -17.34 1.15
CA THR A 80 16.35 -18.12 2.29
C THR A 80 15.54 -17.77 3.55
N ASP A 81 15.59 -18.62 4.57
CA ASP A 81 14.92 -18.37 5.85
C ASP A 81 15.42 -17.06 6.49
N GLU A 82 16.73 -16.77 6.37
CA GLU A 82 17.33 -15.54 6.88
C GLU A 82 16.81 -14.29 6.17
N GLU A 83 16.59 -14.36 4.84
CA GLU A 83 15.97 -13.26 4.07
C GLU A 83 14.53 -13.02 4.53
N VAL A 84 13.75 -14.09 4.73
CA VAL A 84 12.36 -14.01 5.22
C VAL A 84 12.32 -13.42 6.63
N ILE A 85 13.16 -13.88 7.55
CA ILE A 85 13.25 -13.35 8.92
C ILE A 85 13.62 -11.87 8.92
N ARG A 86 14.57 -11.45 8.08
CA ARG A 86 14.97 -10.06 7.94
C ARG A 86 13.80 -9.19 7.46
N ALA A 87 13.09 -9.63 6.43
CA ALA A 87 11.91 -8.92 5.92
C ALA A 87 10.80 -8.81 6.98
N ALA A 88 10.59 -9.88 7.76
CA ALA A 88 9.64 -9.88 8.88
C ALA A 88 10.02 -8.86 9.97
N LYS A 89 11.30 -8.75 10.32
CA LYS A 89 11.80 -7.76 11.28
C LYS A 89 11.57 -6.33 10.79
N MET A 90 11.87 -6.06 9.52
CA MET A 90 11.63 -4.75 8.89
C MET A 90 10.15 -4.36 8.89
N ALA A 91 9.25 -5.35 8.86
CA ALA A 91 7.80 -5.17 8.92
C ALA A 91 7.22 -5.19 10.35
N ASN A 92 8.04 -5.12 11.39
CA ASN A 92 7.63 -5.18 12.80
C ASN A 92 6.82 -6.45 13.15
N CYS A 93 7.17 -7.61 12.53
CA CYS A 93 6.47 -8.89 12.78
C CYS A 93 7.04 -9.68 13.98
N GLU A 94 8.28 -9.42 14.39
CA GLU A 94 9.04 -10.30 15.29
C GLU A 94 8.34 -10.51 16.63
N GLU A 95 7.77 -9.45 17.21
CA GLU A 95 7.11 -9.53 18.50
C GLU A 95 5.93 -10.50 18.50
N PHE A 96 4.99 -10.37 17.55
CA PHE A 96 3.84 -11.26 17.51
C PHE A 96 4.22 -12.68 17.09
N ILE A 97 5.17 -12.85 16.15
CA ILE A 97 5.64 -14.17 15.71
C ILE A 97 6.23 -14.94 16.90
N ASN A 98 7.01 -14.29 17.76
CA ASN A 98 7.60 -14.91 18.95
C ASN A 98 6.55 -15.34 19.99
N ARG A 99 5.35 -14.78 19.96
CA ARG A 99 4.21 -15.21 20.80
C ARG A 99 3.46 -16.42 20.26
N LEU A 100 3.66 -16.75 18.98
CA LEU A 100 3.01 -17.90 18.36
C LEU A 100 3.64 -19.23 18.83
N PRO A 101 2.87 -20.30 18.95
CA PRO A 101 3.32 -21.59 19.53
C PRO A 101 4.58 -22.18 18.88
N ASN A 102 4.73 -22.02 17.56
CA ASN A 102 5.86 -22.52 16.78
C ASN A 102 6.59 -21.39 16.02
N GLY A 103 6.47 -20.13 16.48
CA GLY A 103 7.08 -18.98 15.84
C GLY A 103 6.77 -18.90 14.34
N TYR A 104 7.79 -18.78 13.52
CA TYR A 104 7.67 -18.73 12.04
C TYR A 104 7.02 -19.98 11.43
N GLN A 105 7.11 -21.15 12.09
CA GLN A 105 6.53 -22.41 11.62
C GLN A 105 5.08 -22.62 12.05
N THR A 106 4.47 -21.61 12.69
CA THR A 106 3.06 -21.67 13.09
C THR A 106 2.15 -21.66 11.86
N GLN A 107 1.24 -22.62 11.77
CA GLN A 107 0.15 -22.65 10.79
C GLN A 107 -0.88 -21.58 11.15
N ILE A 108 -1.20 -20.67 10.22
CA ILE A 108 -2.07 -19.52 10.50
C ILE A 108 -3.52 -19.68 10.08
N GLY A 109 -3.86 -20.84 9.51
CA GLY A 109 -5.22 -21.14 9.07
C GLY A 109 -5.63 -20.42 7.77
N GLU A 110 -6.87 -20.65 7.33
CA GLU A 110 -7.40 -19.97 6.15
C GLU A 110 -7.46 -18.48 6.36
N ASN A 111 -6.89 -17.74 5.41
CA ASN A 111 -6.77 -16.29 5.42
C ASN A 111 -6.21 -15.71 6.73
N GLY A 112 -5.37 -16.48 7.45
CA GLY A 112 -4.77 -16.05 8.70
C GLY A 112 -5.81 -15.83 9.82
N CYS A 113 -6.84 -16.67 9.91
CA CYS A 113 -7.94 -16.54 10.88
C CYS A 113 -7.47 -16.47 12.35
N ASN A 114 -6.28 -16.99 12.63
CA ASN A 114 -5.66 -16.98 13.96
C ASN A 114 -4.85 -15.70 14.25
N LEU A 115 -4.83 -14.73 13.31
CA LEU A 115 -4.09 -13.49 13.42
C LEU A 115 -5.04 -12.27 13.46
N SER A 116 -4.64 -11.24 14.19
CA SER A 116 -5.32 -9.93 14.15
C SER A 116 -5.18 -9.27 12.78
N GLY A 117 -6.01 -8.27 12.49
CA GLY A 117 -5.91 -7.48 11.25
C GLY A 117 -4.53 -6.83 11.07
N GLY A 118 -3.97 -6.28 12.15
CA GLY A 118 -2.65 -5.66 12.14
C GLY A 118 -1.50 -6.65 11.88
N GLU A 119 -1.57 -7.86 12.45
CA GLU A 119 -0.58 -8.91 12.22
C GLU A 119 -0.62 -9.40 10.76
N ARG A 120 -1.83 -9.59 10.20
CA ARG A 120 -1.98 -9.92 8.77
C ARG A 120 -1.40 -8.83 7.87
N GLN A 121 -1.67 -7.55 8.19
CA GLN A 121 -1.14 -6.43 7.42
C GLN A 121 0.39 -6.37 7.47
N ARG A 122 1.01 -6.61 8.64
CA ARG A 122 2.47 -6.65 8.76
C ARG A 122 3.08 -7.81 7.95
N ILE A 123 2.44 -8.98 7.86
CA ILE A 123 2.88 -10.06 6.96
C ILE A 123 2.82 -9.61 5.49
N SER A 124 1.79 -8.88 5.08
CA SER A 124 1.70 -8.32 3.72
C SER A 124 2.84 -7.33 3.44
N ILE A 125 3.17 -6.49 4.40
CA ILE A 125 4.30 -5.56 4.31
C ILE A 125 5.64 -6.32 4.26
N ALA A 126 5.81 -7.40 5.04
CA ALA A 126 6.99 -8.26 4.98
C ALA A 126 7.18 -8.89 3.60
N ARG A 127 6.11 -9.31 2.93
CA ARG A 127 6.16 -9.76 1.52
C ARG A 127 6.70 -8.66 0.60
N ALA A 128 6.26 -7.42 0.80
CA ALA A 128 6.72 -6.28 -0.01
C ALA A 128 8.19 -5.97 0.23
N PHE A 129 8.68 -6.03 1.47
CA PHE A 129 10.11 -5.93 1.79
C PHE A 129 10.93 -7.04 1.14
N LEU A 130 10.46 -8.28 1.24
CA LEU A 130 11.16 -9.44 0.68
C LEU A 130 11.27 -9.38 -0.84
N LYS A 131 10.23 -8.87 -1.50
CA LYS A 131 10.19 -8.67 -2.95
C LYS A 131 11.11 -7.55 -3.41
N ASP A 132 11.25 -6.49 -2.62
CA ASP A 132 12.12 -5.33 -2.84
C ASP A 132 11.96 -4.65 -4.22
N ALA A 133 10.74 -4.58 -4.73
CA ALA A 133 10.47 -4.00 -6.04
C ALA A 133 10.69 -2.47 -6.05
N PRO A 134 11.05 -1.87 -7.21
CA PRO A 134 11.28 -0.43 -7.33
C PRO A 134 10.02 0.44 -7.23
N ILE A 135 8.83 -0.14 -7.47
CA ILE A 135 7.55 0.56 -7.43
C ILE A 135 6.67 -0.07 -6.35
N ILE A 136 6.14 0.76 -5.47
CA ILE A 136 5.23 0.35 -4.40
C ILE A 136 3.82 0.86 -4.71
N LEU A 137 2.84 -0.04 -4.75
CA LEU A 137 1.42 0.31 -4.77
C LEU A 137 0.85 0.08 -3.37
N LEU A 138 0.36 1.15 -2.74
CA LEU A 138 -0.30 1.10 -1.43
C LEU A 138 -1.79 1.37 -1.61
N ASP A 139 -2.63 0.38 -1.32
CA ASP A 139 -4.09 0.52 -1.33
C ASP A 139 -4.59 0.49 0.10
N GLU A 140 -4.86 1.68 0.67
CA GLU A 140 -5.45 1.92 2.01
C GLU A 140 -4.90 1.04 3.16
N ALA A 141 -3.60 0.85 3.22
CA ALA A 141 -2.91 -0.12 4.09
C ALA A 141 -3.11 0.06 5.62
N THR A 142 -3.89 1.06 6.09
CA THR A 142 -4.03 1.40 7.52
C THR A 142 -5.49 1.51 7.99
N ALA A 143 -6.46 0.98 7.24
CA ALA A 143 -7.87 1.07 7.62
C ALA A 143 -8.21 0.15 8.81
N SER A 144 -8.99 0.65 9.77
CA SER A 144 -9.65 -0.14 10.85
C SER A 144 -8.73 -0.87 11.83
N LEU A 145 -7.56 -0.34 12.15
CA LEU A 145 -6.62 -0.91 13.11
C LEU A 145 -6.66 -0.16 14.46
N ASP A 146 -6.29 -0.84 15.53
CA ASP A 146 -6.01 -0.20 16.81
C ASP A 146 -4.75 0.68 16.73
N VAL A 147 -4.62 1.61 17.68
CA VAL A 147 -3.58 2.66 17.66
C VAL A 147 -2.16 2.09 17.66
N GLU A 148 -1.93 1.00 18.42
CA GLU A 148 -0.61 0.36 18.54
C GLU A 148 -0.20 -0.29 17.23
N ASN A 149 -1.07 -1.12 16.65
CA ASN A 149 -0.83 -1.74 15.35
C ASN A 149 -0.70 -0.69 14.23
N GLU A 150 -1.49 0.40 14.27
CA GLU A 150 -1.38 1.49 13.30
C GLU A 150 0.02 2.13 13.32
N THR A 151 0.60 2.36 14.50
CA THR A 151 1.94 2.94 14.65
C THR A 151 3.00 2.02 14.04
N LEU A 152 3.01 0.74 14.41
CA LEU A 152 3.95 -0.25 13.89
C LEU A 152 3.87 -0.41 12.36
N ILE A 153 2.66 -0.38 11.82
CA ILE A 153 2.44 -0.45 10.38
C ILE A 153 2.94 0.81 9.67
N GLN A 154 2.71 2.00 10.23
CA GLN A 154 3.20 3.25 9.65
C GLN A 154 4.72 3.33 9.64
N GLU A 155 5.40 2.88 10.69
CA GLU A 155 6.86 2.78 10.74
C GLU A 155 7.39 1.82 9.66
N ALA A 156 6.78 0.63 9.54
CA ALA A 156 7.14 -0.34 8.52
C ALA A 156 6.92 0.21 7.10
N LEU A 157 5.77 0.85 6.83
CA LEU A 157 5.48 1.46 5.55
C LEU A 157 6.45 2.62 5.24
N SER A 158 6.76 3.48 6.21
CA SER A 158 7.72 4.57 6.04
C SER A 158 9.11 4.06 5.65
N SER A 159 9.52 2.91 6.22
CA SER A 159 10.77 2.24 5.87
C SER A 159 10.70 1.59 4.48
N LEU A 160 9.56 0.99 4.12
CA LEU A 160 9.35 0.31 2.83
C LEU A 160 9.40 1.28 1.65
N ILE A 161 8.82 2.48 1.79
CA ILE A 161 8.69 3.45 0.70
C ILE A 161 9.95 4.29 0.47
N LYS A 162 10.92 4.20 1.38
CA LYS A 162 12.15 4.98 1.27
C LYS A 162 12.89 4.65 -0.02
N ASP A 163 13.26 5.69 -0.79
CA ASP A 163 13.98 5.59 -2.05
C ASP A 163 13.25 4.80 -3.15
N LYS A 164 11.91 4.65 -3.04
CA LYS A 164 11.05 3.96 -4.00
C LYS A 164 10.13 4.94 -4.74
N THR A 165 9.61 4.49 -5.87
CA THR A 165 8.49 5.16 -6.53
C THR A 165 7.20 4.65 -5.92
N VAL A 166 6.37 5.53 -5.38
CA VAL A 166 5.19 5.10 -4.61
C VAL A 166 3.91 5.66 -5.22
N LEU A 167 2.94 4.80 -5.43
CA LEU A 167 1.56 5.17 -5.76
C LEU A 167 0.68 4.79 -4.58
N ILE A 168 0.06 5.79 -3.93
CA ILE A 168 -0.74 5.61 -2.72
C ILE A 168 -2.20 5.87 -3.07
N ILE A 169 -3.08 4.89 -2.84
CA ILE A 169 -4.52 5.14 -2.79
C ILE A 169 -4.86 5.45 -1.34
N ALA A 170 -5.31 6.67 -1.09
CA ALA A 170 -5.58 7.12 0.26
C ALA A 170 -7.03 7.57 0.44
N HIS A 171 -7.61 7.14 1.54
CA HIS A 171 -8.88 7.62 2.07
C HIS A 171 -8.68 8.54 3.29
N ARG A 172 -7.46 8.58 3.85
CA ARG A 172 -7.10 9.42 4.99
C ARG A 172 -6.05 10.45 4.58
N MET A 173 -6.35 11.74 4.77
CA MET A 173 -5.42 12.84 4.42
C MET A 173 -4.09 12.75 5.18
N ARG A 174 -4.07 12.13 6.35
CA ARG A 174 -2.83 11.91 7.13
C ARG A 174 -1.81 11.04 6.38
N THR A 175 -2.26 10.05 5.64
CA THR A 175 -1.41 9.13 4.89
C THR A 175 -0.67 9.81 3.74
N ILE A 176 -1.20 10.94 3.26
CA ILE A 176 -0.69 11.66 2.08
C ILE A 176 -0.06 13.01 2.42
N ALA A 177 0.01 13.38 3.70
CA ALA A 177 0.57 14.67 4.11
C ALA A 177 2.01 14.89 3.62
N ASN A 178 2.76 13.82 3.42
CA ASN A 178 4.14 13.83 2.94
C ASN A 178 4.27 13.38 1.46
N ALA A 179 3.17 13.27 0.72
CA ALA A 179 3.23 12.92 -0.70
C ALA A 179 3.84 14.09 -1.50
N ASN A 180 4.71 13.77 -2.46
CA ASN A 180 5.31 14.77 -3.34
C ASN A 180 4.29 15.34 -4.33
N HIS A 181 3.32 14.52 -4.73
CA HIS A 181 2.29 14.89 -5.69
C HIS A 181 0.95 14.27 -5.33
N ILE A 182 -0.12 15.01 -5.54
CA ILE A 182 -1.50 14.57 -5.30
C ILE A 182 -2.27 14.65 -6.61
N VAL A 183 -3.06 13.62 -6.86
CA VAL A 183 -4.00 13.54 -7.98
C VAL A 183 -5.38 13.28 -7.41
N VAL A 184 -6.31 14.20 -7.63
CA VAL A 184 -7.70 14.06 -7.23
C VAL A 184 -8.49 13.47 -8.38
N LEU A 185 -9.03 12.27 -8.15
CA LEU A 185 -9.90 11.58 -9.11
C LEU A 185 -11.37 11.79 -8.74
N LYS A 186 -12.17 12.23 -9.70
CA LYS A 186 -13.62 12.33 -9.59
C LYS A 186 -14.26 11.80 -10.87
N ASP A 187 -15.22 10.90 -10.73
CA ASP A 187 -15.96 10.32 -11.86
C ASP A 187 -15.05 9.74 -12.98
N GLY A 188 -13.93 9.13 -12.58
CA GLY A 188 -12.96 8.49 -13.49
C GLY A 188 -11.99 9.45 -14.18
N VAL A 189 -12.05 10.76 -13.89
CA VAL A 189 -11.18 11.76 -14.51
C VAL A 189 -10.32 12.47 -13.44
N VAL A 190 -9.17 13.01 -13.87
CA VAL A 190 -8.34 13.87 -13.02
C VAL A 190 -9.02 15.23 -12.90
N ALA A 191 -9.54 15.53 -11.69
CA ALA A 191 -10.18 16.81 -11.39
C ALA A 191 -9.15 17.87 -10.96
N GLU A 192 -8.15 17.46 -10.14
CA GLU A 192 -7.08 18.33 -9.65
C GLU A 192 -5.76 17.55 -9.59
N SER A 193 -4.65 18.25 -9.75
CA SER A 193 -3.32 17.64 -9.67
C SER A 193 -2.29 18.70 -9.30
N GLY A 194 -1.44 18.42 -8.32
CA GLY A 194 -0.41 19.35 -7.84
C GLY A 194 0.26 18.88 -6.55
N THR A 195 1.09 19.70 -5.99
CA THR A 195 1.64 19.50 -4.63
C THR A 195 0.57 19.77 -3.58
N PRO A 196 0.72 19.25 -2.33
CA PRO A 196 -0.22 19.55 -1.25
C PRO A 196 -0.45 21.06 -1.05
N ASP A 197 0.62 21.87 -1.10
CA ASP A 197 0.53 23.31 -0.89
C ASP A 197 -0.21 24.02 -2.03
N GLU A 198 0.07 23.64 -3.28
CA GLU A 198 -0.62 24.19 -4.45
C GLU A 198 -2.13 23.91 -4.40
N LEU A 199 -2.52 22.68 -4.02
CA LEU A 199 -3.92 22.30 -3.95
C LEU A 199 -4.64 22.90 -2.73
N MET A 200 -3.94 23.11 -1.60
CA MET A 200 -4.49 23.85 -0.45
C MET A 200 -4.73 25.34 -0.74
N ALA A 201 -3.95 25.94 -1.63
CA ALA A 201 -4.14 27.34 -2.04
C ALA A 201 -5.34 27.52 -2.98
N GLN A 202 -5.83 26.44 -3.61
CA GLN A 202 -7.00 26.44 -4.48
C GLN A 202 -8.27 26.19 -3.67
N ASP A 203 -9.39 26.75 -4.10
CA ASP A 203 -10.72 26.44 -3.54
C ASP A 203 -11.31 25.23 -4.26
N GLY A 204 -10.69 24.05 -4.00
CA GLY A 204 -10.94 22.82 -4.73
C GLY A 204 -11.38 21.65 -3.87
N ILE A 205 -11.50 20.48 -4.50
CA ILE A 205 -11.92 19.23 -3.86
C ILE A 205 -10.91 18.81 -2.78
N TYR A 206 -9.61 18.93 -3.04
CA TYR A 206 -8.56 18.58 -2.08
C TYR A 206 -8.69 19.37 -0.79
N ARG A 207 -8.79 20.70 -0.89
CA ARG A 207 -8.95 21.59 0.26
C ARG A 207 -10.21 21.25 1.05
N HIS A 208 -11.34 21.09 0.35
CA HIS A 208 -12.61 20.73 1.00
C HIS A 208 -12.55 19.40 1.74
N MET A 209 -11.94 18.37 1.14
CA MET A 209 -11.74 17.06 1.79
C MET A 209 -10.84 17.18 3.04
N THR A 210 -9.80 18.01 2.98
CA THR A 210 -8.89 18.25 4.11
C THR A 210 -9.61 18.95 5.26
N GLU A 211 -10.40 19.97 4.96
CA GLU A 211 -11.18 20.71 5.95
C GLU A 211 -12.23 19.81 6.64
N LEU A 212 -12.96 18.98 5.89
CA LEU A 212 -13.92 18.03 6.44
C LEU A 212 -13.26 17.01 7.39
N GLN A 213 -12.10 16.47 7.04
CA GLN A 213 -11.40 15.54 7.94
C GLN A 213 -10.87 16.21 9.20
N ASN A 214 -10.45 17.46 9.13
CA ASN A 214 -10.03 18.24 10.31
C ASN A 214 -11.22 18.51 11.25
N ILE A 215 -12.40 18.83 10.72
CA ILE A 215 -13.63 19.01 11.49
C ILE A 215 -14.03 17.70 12.19
N SER A 216 -14.00 16.57 11.48
CA SER A 216 -14.35 15.27 12.08
C SER A 216 -13.44 14.85 13.24
N ARG A 217 -12.19 15.33 13.25
CA ARG A 217 -11.22 15.11 14.35
C ARG A 217 -11.48 15.98 15.57
N SER A 218 -12.08 17.14 15.38
CA SER A 218 -12.40 18.06 16.49
C SER A 218 -13.65 17.67 17.26
N TRP A 219 -14.43 16.70 16.76
CA TRP A 219 -15.59 16.16 17.48
C TRP A 219 -15.11 15.41 18.72
N LYS A 220 -15.23 16.08 19.87
CA LYS A 220 -15.14 15.43 21.20
C LYS A 220 -16.56 15.02 21.59
N ILE A 221 -16.71 13.76 21.96
CA ILE A 221 -17.90 13.31 22.67
C ILE A 221 -17.91 14.07 24.00
N ALA A 222 -18.90 14.93 24.20
CA ALA A 222 -19.14 15.63 25.46
C ALA A 222 -19.72 14.66 26.48
#